data_e6d7d2e4bdc78f126942777b33f833c5
#
_entry.id   e6d7d2e4bdc78f126942777b33f833c5
#
_cell.length_a   1.000
_cell.length_b   1.000
_cell.length_c   1.000
_cell.angle_alpha   90.00
_cell.angle_beta   90.00
_cell.angle_gamma   90.00
#
_symmetry.space_group_name_H-M   'P 1'
#
loop_
_entity.id
_entity.type
_entity.pdbx_description
1 polymer ?
#
loop_
_entity_poly.entity_id
_entity_poly.type
_entity_poly.pdbx_seq_one_letter_code
_entity_poly.pdbx_strand_id
1 'polypeptide(L)'
;MILGGLAAVVVIAVITTVVLVTKKLTGRKQVNPADVKVPEYVKVDLLTPNKYSRPQTPLEKVNGIVVHYVANPCSTALENRNYFEGLKDQTGSKTTSASSHFVIGLEGEVVQCIPLDEVAYASNNRNSDTISIECCHPDETGKFYDSTYQTLVNLCAYLCVEFDLKPDDIIRHYDVTGKICPKYFVDHPEEWETFHKDVKNAIRILKK
;
A
#
# COMPACT_ATOMS: atom_id res chain seq x y z
N MET A 1 14.16 36.44 45.11
CA MET A 1 13.20 36.08 44.02
C MET A 1 13.89 36.04 42.67
N ILE A 2 14.82 35.14 42.41
CA ILE A 2 15.51 35.01 41.09
C ILE A 2 15.69 33.52 40.68
N LEU A 3 15.04 32.59 41.34
CA LEU A 3 15.18 31.14 40.99
C LEU A 3 14.09 30.60 40.04
N GLY A 4 13.07 31.38 39.69
CA GLY A 4 11.98 30.91 38.83
C GLY A 4 12.22 31.09 37.31
N GLY A 5 13.12 31.99 36.93
CA GLY A 5 13.33 32.31 35.51
C GLY A 5 14.22 31.34 34.75
N LEU A 6 15.21 30.73 35.42
CA LEU A 6 16.14 29.80 34.72
C LEU A 6 15.53 28.44 34.40
N ALA A 7 14.64 27.93 35.25
CA ALA A 7 13.99 26.64 35.03
C ALA A 7 13.01 26.69 33.82
N ALA A 8 12.27 27.80 33.64
CA ALA A 8 11.35 27.95 32.53
C ALA A 8 12.06 28.06 31.17
N VAL A 9 13.20 28.79 31.11
CA VAL A 9 14.00 28.92 29.88
C VAL A 9 14.64 27.58 29.46
N VAL A 10 15.13 26.80 30.42
CA VAL A 10 15.73 25.49 30.13
C VAL A 10 14.67 24.49 29.65
N VAL A 11 13.46 24.48 30.21
CA VAL A 11 12.37 23.60 29.78
C VAL A 11 11.90 23.96 28.38
N ILE A 12 11.78 25.25 28.04
CA ILE A 12 11.39 25.69 26.68
C ILE A 12 12.48 25.34 25.66
N ALA A 13 13.76 25.51 26.01
CA ALA A 13 14.87 25.14 25.13
C ALA A 13 14.93 23.62 24.88
N VAL A 14 14.69 22.79 25.90
CA VAL A 14 14.65 21.32 25.76
C VAL A 14 13.46 20.88 24.92
N ILE A 15 12.27 21.46 25.12
CA ILE A 15 11.07 21.12 24.34
C ILE A 15 11.26 21.55 22.88
N THR A 16 11.79 22.73 22.59
CA THR A 16 12.08 23.16 21.21
C THR A 16 13.15 22.29 20.54
N THR A 17 14.17 21.89 21.27
CA THR A 17 15.22 21.02 20.73
C THR A 17 14.68 19.61 20.45
N VAL A 18 13.86 19.05 21.33
CA VAL A 18 13.20 17.75 21.13
C VAL A 18 12.25 17.81 19.94
N VAL A 19 11.45 18.85 19.79
CA VAL A 19 10.53 19.04 18.64
C VAL A 19 11.32 19.22 17.34
N LEU A 20 12.44 19.94 17.35
CA LEU A 20 13.30 20.12 16.17
C LEU A 20 14.06 18.83 15.82
N VAL A 21 14.50 18.05 16.81
CA VAL A 21 15.19 16.76 16.60
C VAL A 21 14.18 15.71 16.09
N THR A 22 12.97 15.65 16.63
CA THR A 22 11.93 14.75 16.12
C THR A 22 11.50 15.12 14.70
N LYS A 23 11.35 16.42 14.35
CA LYS A 23 11.10 16.86 12.97
C LYS A 23 12.26 16.51 12.03
N LYS A 24 13.51 16.50 12.50
CA LYS A 24 14.69 16.17 11.71
C LYS A 24 14.88 14.65 11.55
N LEU A 25 14.37 13.85 12.49
CA LEU A 25 14.38 12.38 12.44
C LEU A 25 13.25 11.78 11.59
N THR A 26 12.15 12.52 11.37
CA THR A 26 11.02 12.09 10.53
C THR A 26 10.98 12.82 9.18
N GLY A 27 12.12 13.14 8.59
CA GLY A 27 12.29 13.99 7.39
C GLY A 27 11.58 13.54 6.11
N ARG A 28 10.51 12.72 6.23
CA ARG A 28 9.62 12.36 5.13
C ARG A 28 8.59 13.47 4.93
N LYS A 29 8.48 13.96 3.68
CA LYS A 29 7.41 14.88 3.31
C LYS A 29 6.08 14.13 3.39
N GLN A 30 5.17 14.59 4.25
CA GLN A 30 3.80 14.08 4.28
C GLN A 30 3.08 14.56 3.03
N VAL A 31 2.71 13.65 2.14
CA VAL A 31 1.92 13.91 0.93
C VAL A 31 0.46 13.62 1.23
N ASN A 32 -0.44 14.53 0.85
CA ASN A 32 -1.87 14.27 0.95
C ASN A 32 -2.28 13.27 -0.15
N PRO A 33 -2.85 12.10 0.18
CA PRO A 33 -3.20 11.09 -0.82
C PRO A 33 -4.20 11.58 -1.88
N ALA A 34 -5.06 12.55 -1.56
CA ALA A 34 -6.01 13.14 -2.50
C ALA A 34 -5.34 13.94 -3.63
N ASP A 35 -4.08 14.39 -3.43
CA ASP A 35 -3.33 15.16 -4.44
C ASP A 35 -2.56 14.25 -5.42
N VAL A 36 -2.45 12.95 -5.13
CA VAL A 36 -1.72 12.00 -5.95
C VAL A 36 -2.60 11.41 -7.04
N LYS A 37 -2.15 11.52 -8.28
CA LYS A 37 -2.82 10.92 -9.43
C LYS A 37 -2.31 9.50 -9.66
N VAL A 38 -3.14 8.65 -10.22
CA VAL A 38 -2.69 7.33 -10.69
C VAL A 38 -2.06 7.45 -12.09
N PRO A 39 -1.13 6.57 -12.48
CA PRO A 39 -0.57 6.55 -13.81
C PRO A 39 -1.64 6.34 -14.89
N GLU A 40 -1.41 6.89 -16.09
CA GLU A 40 -2.37 6.83 -17.21
C GLU A 40 -2.69 5.40 -17.67
N TYR A 41 -1.78 4.45 -17.46
CA TYR A 41 -2.00 3.04 -17.81
C TYR A 41 -2.94 2.32 -16.84
N VAL A 42 -3.30 2.93 -15.71
CA VAL A 42 -4.22 2.35 -14.73
C VAL A 42 -5.65 2.55 -15.18
N LYS A 43 -6.38 1.47 -15.34
CA LYS A 43 -7.83 1.51 -15.54
C LYS A 43 -8.51 1.84 -14.22
N VAL A 44 -9.09 3.04 -14.12
CA VAL A 44 -9.89 3.43 -12.96
C VAL A 44 -11.29 2.80 -13.07
N ASP A 45 -11.59 1.85 -12.18
CA ASP A 45 -12.86 1.12 -12.11
C ASP A 45 -13.25 0.95 -10.63
N LEU A 46 -13.61 2.09 -10.01
CA LEU A 46 -13.85 2.17 -8.58
C LEU A 46 -15.05 1.34 -8.15
N LEU A 47 -14.95 0.73 -6.98
CA LEU A 47 -16.06 0.01 -6.35
C LEU A 47 -17.19 0.98 -5.97
N THR A 48 -18.42 0.50 -6.01
CA THR A 48 -19.57 1.21 -5.47
C THR A 48 -19.39 1.40 -3.95
N PRO A 49 -19.59 2.62 -3.39
CA PRO A 49 -19.51 2.82 -1.96
C PRO A 49 -20.41 1.88 -1.17
N ASN A 50 -19.83 1.16 -0.22
CA ASN A 50 -20.54 0.22 0.65
C ASN A 50 -19.68 -0.13 1.88
N LYS A 51 -20.29 -0.61 2.94
CA LYS A 51 -19.61 -0.91 4.21
C LYS A 51 -18.64 -2.11 4.17
N TYR A 52 -18.70 -2.95 3.13
CA TYR A 52 -17.94 -4.20 3.08
C TYR A 52 -16.66 -4.13 2.25
N SER A 53 -16.65 -3.29 1.20
CA SER A 53 -15.48 -3.20 0.33
C SER A 53 -15.02 -1.76 0.05
N ARG A 54 -15.90 -0.76 0.14
CA ARG A 54 -15.54 0.66 -0.01
C ARG A 54 -16.31 1.53 0.96
N PRO A 55 -15.88 1.61 2.24
CA PRO A 55 -16.58 2.38 3.28
C PRO A 55 -16.43 3.89 3.14
N GLN A 56 -15.60 4.38 2.22
CA GLN A 56 -15.25 5.80 2.06
C GLN A 56 -14.61 6.40 3.33
N THR A 57 -13.92 5.58 4.11
CA THR A 57 -13.13 6.05 5.24
C THR A 57 -11.89 6.78 4.71
N PRO A 58 -11.62 8.02 5.12
CA PRO A 58 -10.45 8.75 4.66
C PRO A 58 -9.13 8.05 4.99
N LEU A 59 -8.20 7.98 4.02
CA LEU A 59 -6.81 7.60 4.21
C LEU A 59 -5.98 8.89 4.25
N GLU A 60 -5.72 9.40 5.45
CA GLU A 60 -5.10 10.72 5.64
C GLU A 60 -3.59 10.75 5.35
N LYS A 61 -2.94 9.58 5.38
CA LYS A 61 -1.49 9.44 5.16
C LYS A 61 -1.15 8.08 4.59
N VAL A 62 -0.07 8.02 3.81
CA VAL A 62 0.50 6.77 3.30
C VAL A 62 1.93 6.62 3.83
N ASN A 63 2.13 5.59 4.65
CA ASN A 63 3.43 5.24 5.24
C ASN A 63 4.05 3.98 4.64
N GLY A 64 3.35 3.33 3.72
CA GLY A 64 3.86 2.14 3.05
C GLY A 64 2.92 1.58 2.00
N ILE A 65 3.39 0.51 1.36
CA ILE A 65 2.64 -0.27 0.37
C ILE A 65 2.62 -1.71 0.88
N VAL A 66 1.45 -2.36 0.83
CA VAL A 66 1.34 -3.79 1.15
C VAL A 66 1.06 -4.57 -0.10
N VAL A 67 1.94 -5.52 -0.40
CA VAL A 67 1.80 -6.43 -1.54
C VAL A 67 1.09 -7.70 -1.11
N HIS A 68 0.11 -8.11 -1.92
CA HIS A 68 -0.69 -9.31 -1.75
C HIS A 68 -0.67 -10.16 -3.03
N TYR A 69 -1.17 -11.36 -2.95
CA TYR A 69 -1.59 -12.17 -4.09
C TYR A 69 -3.05 -12.58 -3.89
N VAL A 70 -3.80 -12.71 -4.95
CA VAL A 70 -5.25 -12.95 -4.89
C VAL A 70 -5.63 -14.33 -4.34
N ALA A 71 -4.68 -15.26 -4.23
CA ALA A 71 -4.88 -16.65 -3.78
C ALA A 71 -6.00 -17.39 -4.57
N ASN A 72 -6.20 -17.01 -5.82
CA ASN A 72 -7.16 -17.58 -6.77
C ASN A 72 -6.47 -17.71 -8.13
N PRO A 73 -5.78 -18.84 -8.40
CA PRO A 73 -5.00 -19.01 -9.61
C PRO A 73 -5.81 -18.79 -10.88
N CYS A 74 -5.16 -18.24 -11.91
CA CYS A 74 -5.75 -17.94 -13.23
C CYS A 74 -6.88 -16.92 -13.23
N SER A 75 -7.23 -16.27 -12.10
CA SER A 75 -8.22 -15.20 -12.09
C SER A 75 -7.65 -13.91 -12.67
N THR A 76 -8.50 -13.14 -13.34
CA THR A 76 -8.15 -11.85 -13.93
C THR A 76 -8.29 -10.71 -12.94
N ALA A 77 -7.69 -9.54 -13.26
CA ALA A 77 -7.86 -8.33 -12.45
C ALA A 77 -9.33 -7.92 -12.33
N LEU A 78 -10.11 -8.05 -13.42
CA LEU A 78 -11.53 -7.71 -13.44
C LEU A 78 -12.38 -8.67 -12.58
N GLU A 79 -12.10 -9.97 -12.61
CA GLU A 79 -12.81 -10.95 -11.75
C GLU A 79 -12.58 -10.65 -10.27
N ASN A 80 -11.34 -10.31 -9.87
CA ASN A 80 -11.03 -9.96 -8.49
C ASN A 80 -11.67 -8.61 -8.09
N ARG A 81 -11.65 -7.60 -8.97
CA ARG A 81 -12.39 -6.36 -8.77
C ARG A 81 -13.89 -6.62 -8.60
N ASN A 82 -14.48 -7.49 -9.41
CA ASN A 82 -15.90 -7.84 -9.35
C ASN A 82 -16.24 -8.68 -8.10
N TYR A 83 -15.31 -9.50 -7.60
CA TYR A 83 -15.45 -10.13 -6.29
C TYR A 83 -15.61 -9.07 -5.19
N PHE A 84 -14.76 -8.05 -5.15
CA PHE A 84 -14.88 -6.95 -4.19
C PHE A 84 -16.20 -6.18 -4.36
N GLU A 85 -16.63 -5.93 -5.60
CA GLU A 85 -17.90 -5.27 -5.89
C GLU A 85 -19.10 -6.08 -5.38
N GLY A 86 -19.09 -7.40 -5.57
CA GLY A 86 -20.15 -8.29 -5.15
C GLY A 86 -20.34 -8.35 -3.62
N LEU A 87 -19.32 -7.95 -2.84
CA LEU A 87 -19.46 -7.93 -1.38
C LEU A 87 -20.53 -6.95 -0.87
N LYS A 88 -20.86 -5.92 -1.64
CA LYS A 88 -21.94 -4.98 -1.29
C LYS A 88 -23.31 -5.65 -1.17
N ASP A 89 -23.52 -6.75 -1.90
CA ASP A 89 -24.81 -7.45 -2.03
C ASP A 89 -24.97 -8.58 -1.00
N GLN A 90 -24.04 -8.71 -0.05
CA GLN A 90 -24.09 -9.74 0.99
C GLN A 90 -25.33 -9.64 1.85
N THR A 91 -26.00 -10.78 2.02
CA THR A 91 -27.14 -10.96 2.92
C THR A 91 -26.83 -12.08 3.90
N GLY A 92 -27.16 -11.90 5.17
CA GLY A 92 -26.95 -12.94 6.19
C GLY A 92 -26.10 -12.50 7.36
N SER A 93 -25.88 -13.44 8.30
CA SER A 93 -25.17 -13.16 9.56
C SER A 93 -23.64 -13.23 9.46
N LYS A 94 -23.11 -13.94 8.48
CA LYS A 94 -21.67 -14.01 8.20
C LYS A 94 -21.36 -13.18 6.97
N THR A 95 -20.58 -12.14 7.15
CA THR A 95 -20.18 -11.23 6.08
C THR A 95 -18.66 -11.12 6.00
N THR A 96 -18.16 -10.86 4.80
CA THR A 96 -16.75 -10.63 4.51
C THR A 96 -16.54 -9.16 4.20
N SER A 97 -15.48 -8.57 4.73
CA SER A 97 -15.00 -7.25 4.29
C SER A 97 -13.64 -7.42 3.65
N ALA A 98 -13.52 -7.05 2.39
CA ALA A 98 -12.28 -7.12 1.63
C ALA A 98 -12.28 -6.13 0.48
N SER A 99 -11.14 -5.53 0.20
CA SER A 99 -10.86 -4.74 -1.00
C SER A 99 -9.37 -4.48 -1.12
N SER A 100 -8.94 -3.93 -2.26
CA SER A 100 -7.58 -3.44 -2.48
C SER A 100 -7.64 -2.13 -3.26
N HIS A 101 -6.60 -1.30 -3.17
CA HIS A 101 -6.52 -0.10 -4.01
C HIS A 101 -6.31 -0.49 -5.46
N PHE A 102 -5.43 -1.46 -5.71
CA PHE A 102 -5.12 -1.93 -7.06
C PHE A 102 -5.19 -3.44 -7.14
N VAL A 103 -5.57 -3.92 -8.32
CA VAL A 103 -5.40 -5.31 -8.75
C VAL A 103 -4.58 -5.31 -10.03
N ILE A 104 -3.49 -6.08 -10.05
CA ILE A 104 -2.65 -6.31 -11.24
C ILE A 104 -2.99 -7.66 -11.81
N GLY A 105 -3.36 -7.71 -13.07
CA GLY A 105 -3.75 -8.92 -13.78
C GLY A 105 -2.57 -9.73 -14.33
N LEU A 106 -2.87 -10.85 -14.96
CA LEU A 106 -1.88 -11.80 -15.49
C LEU A 106 -1.06 -11.20 -16.65
N GLU A 107 -1.66 -10.34 -17.45
CA GLU A 107 -1.00 -9.65 -18.58
C GLU A 107 -0.37 -8.31 -18.14
N GLY A 108 -0.39 -8.00 -16.84
CA GLY A 108 0.16 -6.77 -16.29
C GLY A 108 -0.78 -5.58 -16.34
N GLU A 109 -2.05 -5.77 -16.73
CA GLU A 109 -3.06 -4.72 -16.64
C GLU A 109 -3.35 -4.35 -15.18
N VAL A 110 -3.61 -3.06 -14.91
CA VAL A 110 -3.88 -2.54 -13.56
C VAL A 110 -5.28 -1.97 -13.48
N VAL A 111 -6.05 -2.44 -12.50
CA VAL A 111 -7.37 -1.90 -12.16
C VAL A 111 -7.29 -1.21 -10.81
N GLN A 112 -7.68 0.07 -10.75
CA GLN A 112 -7.88 0.77 -9.48
C GLN A 112 -9.30 0.53 -8.97
N CYS A 113 -9.42 -0.04 -7.78
CA CYS A 113 -10.68 -0.37 -7.13
C CYS A 113 -11.09 0.65 -6.05
N ILE A 114 -10.12 1.24 -5.35
CA ILE A 114 -10.31 2.21 -4.27
C ILE A 114 -9.46 3.46 -4.58
N PRO A 115 -9.99 4.68 -4.39
CA PRO A 115 -9.20 5.91 -4.47
C PRO A 115 -8.01 5.89 -3.49
N LEU A 116 -6.93 6.62 -3.81
CA LEU A 116 -5.73 6.65 -2.97
C LEU A 116 -5.95 7.33 -1.62
N ASP A 117 -6.97 8.15 -1.49
CA ASP A 117 -7.38 8.87 -0.28
C ASP A 117 -8.49 8.16 0.52
N GLU A 118 -8.83 6.92 0.14
CA GLU A 118 -9.78 6.08 0.87
C GLU A 118 -9.11 4.80 1.39
N VAL A 119 -9.55 4.31 2.55
CA VAL A 119 -9.07 3.05 3.16
C VAL A 119 -9.59 1.85 2.38
N ALA A 120 -8.69 0.92 2.02
CA ALA A 120 -9.04 -0.42 1.54
C ALA A 120 -8.95 -1.46 2.68
N TYR A 121 -9.75 -2.51 2.60
CA TYR A 121 -9.78 -3.61 3.58
C TYR A 121 -8.91 -4.80 3.12
N ALA A 122 -7.59 -4.66 3.21
CA ALA A 122 -6.62 -5.66 2.75
C ALA A 122 -5.59 -6.07 3.81
N SER A 123 -5.13 -5.11 4.62
CA SER A 123 -3.88 -5.21 5.37
C SER A 123 -4.06 -5.08 6.88
N ASN A 124 -5.25 -5.44 7.40
CA ASN A 124 -5.58 -5.44 8.82
C ASN A 124 -5.31 -4.08 9.51
N ASN A 125 -4.44 -4.02 10.52
CA ASN A 125 -4.09 -2.80 11.24
C ASN A 125 -3.31 -1.79 10.39
N ARG A 126 -2.78 -2.19 9.22
CA ARG A 126 -2.11 -1.31 8.26
C ARG A 126 -3.05 -0.73 7.21
N ASN A 127 -4.36 -1.05 7.25
CA ASN A 127 -5.34 -0.43 6.35
C ASN A 127 -5.36 1.10 6.45
N SER A 128 -5.11 1.64 7.64
CA SER A 128 -5.22 3.08 7.93
C SER A 128 -4.03 3.92 7.47
N ASP A 129 -2.97 3.29 6.93
CA ASP A 129 -1.75 4.00 6.57
C ASP A 129 -0.99 3.39 5.38
N THR A 130 -1.61 2.50 4.60
CA THR A 130 -0.95 1.87 3.44
C THR A 130 -1.83 1.80 2.21
N ILE A 131 -1.18 1.81 1.04
CA ILE A 131 -1.77 1.41 -0.22
C ILE A 131 -1.61 -0.11 -0.38
N SER A 132 -2.68 -0.82 -0.74
CA SER A 132 -2.65 -2.27 -0.98
C SER A 132 -2.71 -2.59 -2.47
N ILE A 133 -1.93 -3.60 -2.89
CA ILE A 133 -1.86 -4.09 -4.26
C ILE A 133 -2.05 -5.60 -4.25
N GLU A 134 -3.11 -6.08 -4.88
CA GLU A 134 -3.35 -7.49 -5.14
C GLU A 134 -2.77 -7.89 -6.50
N CYS A 135 -2.06 -9.01 -6.57
CA CYS A 135 -1.48 -9.52 -7.81
C CYS A 135 -2.07 -10.86 -8.19
N CYS A 136 -2.53 -10.97 -9.43
CA CYS A 136 -2.96 -12.23 -10.03
C CYS A 136 -1.77 -13.15 -10.30
N HIS A 137 -2.00 -14.45 -10.28
CA HIS A 137 -0.96 -15.46 -10.49
C HIS A 137 -1.54 -16.68 -11.22
N PRO A 138 -0.70 -17.42 -12.01
CA PRO A 138 -1.19 -18.48 -12.88
C PRO A 138 -1.50 -19.81 -12.16
N ASP A 139 -0.84 -20.08 -11.03
CA ASP A 139 -0.88 -21.41 -10.40
C ASP A 139 -0.73 -21.35 -8.87
N GLU A 140 -0.79 -22.51 -8.23
CA GLU A 140 -0.74 -22.67 -6.77
C GLU A 140 0.61 -22.29 -6.13
N THR A 141 1.67 -22.07 -6.91
CA THR A 141 2.95 -21.57 -6.39
C THR A 141 2.85 -20.12 -5.95
N GLY A 142 1.90 -19.36 -6.53
CA GLY A 142 1.72 -17.94 -6.31
C GLY A 142 2.80 -17.09 -6.98
N LYS A 143 3.63 -17.69 -7.87
CA LYS A 143 4.61 -16.97 -8.67
C LYS A 143 3.89 -16.11 -9.70
N PHE A 144 4.28 -14.85 -9.80
CA PHE A 144 3.72 -13.95 -10.80
C PHE A 144 4.34 -14.21 -12.18
N TYR A 145 3.57 -13.99 -13.24
CA TYR A 145 4.15 -13.84 -14.57
C TYR A 145 5.08 -12.61 -14.63
N ASP A 146 6.00 -12.60 -15.57
CA ASP A 146 6.94 -11.46 -15.75
C ASP A 146 6.19 -10.15 -16.02
N SER A 147 5.07 -10.20 -16.75
CA SER A 147 4.17 -9.06 -16.98
C SER A 147 3.61 -8.48 -15.69
N THR A 148 3.04 -9.33 -14.82
CA THR A 148 2.51 -8.94 -13.50
C THR A 148 3.63 -8.42 -12.61
N TYR A 149 4.76 -9.11 -12.54
CA TYR A 149 5.92 -8.73 -11.74
C TYR A 149 6.47 -7.36 -12.15
N GLN A 150 6.72 -7.16 -13.45
CA GLN A 150 7.26 -5.90 -13.95
C GLN A 150 6.30 -4.72 -13.71
N THR A 151 4.99 -4.95 -13.85
CA THR A 151 3.98 -3.94 -13.54
C THR A 151 3.95 -3.64 -12.05
N LEU A 152 4.09 -4.65 -11.17
CA LEU A 152 4.18 -4.45 -9.72
C LEU A 152 5.40 -3.58 -9.36
N VAL A 153 6.58 -3.88 -9.93
CA VAL A 153 7.80 -3.08 -9.74
C VAL A 153 7.56 -1.62 -10.13
N ASN A 154 6.99 -1.39 -11.32
CA ASN A 154 6.76 -0.04 -11.84
C ASN A 154 5.72 0.74 -11.01
N LEU A 155 4.61 0.10 -10.63
CA LEU A 155 3.57 0.73 -9.81
C LEU A 155 4.11 1.06 -8.40
N CYS A 156 4.83 0.15 -7.76
CA CYS A 156 5.47 0.38 -6.48
C CYS A 156 6.50 1.52 -6.55
N ALA A 157 7.31 1.56 -7.60
CA ALA A 157 8.28 2.64 -7.81
C ALA A 157 7.59 4.00 -7.97
N TYR A 158 6.52 4.06 -8.77
CA TYR A 158 5.71 5.27 -8.94
C TYR A 158 5.15 5.74 -7.61
N LEU A 159 4.46 4.87 -6.87
CA LEU A 159 3.87 5.21 -5.57
C LEU A 159 4.94 5.62 -4.54
N CYS A 160 6.12 5.01 -4.57
CA CYS A 160 7.24 5.42 -3.71
C CYS A 160 7.69 6.86 -4.04
N VAL A 161 7.73 7.25 -5.31
CA VAL A 161 8.10 8.61 -5.70
C VAL A 161 7.03 9.61 -5.26
N GLU A 162 5.77 9.31 -5.53
CA GLU A 162 4.65 10.20 -5.21
C GLU A 162 4.47 10.42 -3.70
N PHE A 163 4.61 9.36 -2.88
CA PHE A 163 4.40 9.41 -1.43
C PHE A 163 5.70 9.61 -0.62
N ASP A 164 6.82 9.89 -1.28
CA ASP A 164 8.15 10.00 -0.62
C ASP A 164 8.52 8.75 0.20
N LEU A 165 8.17 7.56 -0.30
CA LEU A 165 8.47 6.27 0.31
C LEU A 165 9.84 5.75 -0.16
N LYS A 166 10.36 4.78 0.60
CA LYS A 166 11.54 3.99 0.26
C LYS A 166 11.12 2.57 -0.13
N PRO A 167 11.95 1.82 -0.86
CA PRO A 167 11.67 0.39 -1.10
C PRO A 167 11.36 -0.39 0.18
N ASP A 168 12.04 -0.11 1.29
CA ASP A 168 11.83 -0.77 2.58
C ASP A 168 10.46 -0.47 3.22
N ASP A 169 9.72 0.53 2.72
CA ASP A 169 8.34 0.82 3.13
C ASP A 169 7.32 -0.04 2.37
N ILE A 170 7.78 -0.86 1.42
CA ILE A 170 6.96 -1.87 0.76
C ILE A 170 7.11 -3.15 1.57
N ILE A 171 5.99 -3.69 2.03
CA ILE A 171 5.94 -4.88 2.87
C ILE A 171 4.96 -5.91 2.30
N ARG A 172 5.10 -7.17 2.73
CA ARG A 172 4.15 -8.24 2.42
C ARG A 172 3.01 -8.23 3.44
N HIS A 173 1.87 -8.73 3.09
CA HIS A 173 0.83 -9.01 4.10
C HIS A 173 1.35 -9.95 5.20
N TYR A 174 2.28 -10.85 4.86
CA TYR A 174 2.98 -11.69 5.81
C TYR A 174 3.66 -10.89 6.93
N ASP A 175 4.29 -9.78 6.60
CA ASP A 175 5.01 -8.93 7.56
C ASP A 175 4.06 -8.19 8.52
N VAL A 176 2.77 -8.11 8.15
CA VAL A 176 1.72 -7.51 9.00
C VAL A 176 1.08 -8.51 9.95
N THR A 177 0.80 -9.74 9.47
CA THR A 177 -0.06 -10.69 10.20
C THR A 177 0.50 -12.10 10.34
N GLY A 178 1.59 -12.44 9.63
CA GLY A 178 2.09 -13.81 9.50
C GLY A 178 1.33 -14.68 8.48
N LYS A 179 0.27 -14.14 7.83
CA LYS A 179 -0.42 -14.85 6.74
C LYS A 179 0.55 -15.08 5.57
N ILE A 180 0.56 -16.28 4.99
CA ILE A 180 1.37 -16.60 3.81
C ILE A 180 0.84 -15.84 2.59
N CYS A 181 1.26 -14.57 2.46
CA CYS A 181 0.79 -13.64 1.41
C CYS A 181 1.81 -12.50 1.19
N PRO A 182 2.29 -12.28 -0.04
CA PRO A 182 2.14 -13.13 -1.22
C PRO A 182 2.91 -14.45 -1.06
N LYS A 183 2.30 -15.56 -1.43
CA LYS A 183 2.86 -16.88 -1.14
C LYS A 183 4.28 -17.03 -1.69
N TYR A 184 4.51 -16.75 -2.97
CA TYR A 184 5.83 -16.94 -3.60
C TYR A 184 6.93 -16.15 -2.90
N PHE A 185 6.69 -14.90 -2.53
CA PHE A 185 7.67 -14.06 -1.83
C PHE A 185 7.86 -14.45 -0.36
N VAL A 186 6.95 -15.20 0.23
CA VAL A 186 7.15 -15.76 1.58
C VAL A 186 7.98 -17.03 1.51
N ASP A 187 7.70 -17.90 0.53
CA ASP A 187 8.42 -19.16 0.32
C ASP A 187 9.84 -18.94 -0.25
N HIS A 188 10.08 -17.78 -0.92
CA HIS A 188 11.33 -17.40 -1.57
C HIS A 188 11.78 -16.00 -1.13
N PRO A 189 12.33 -15.83 0.08
CA PRO A 189 12.71 -14.53 0.60
C PRO A 189 13.80 -13.82 -0.22
N GLU A 190 14.64 -14.56 -0.94
CA GLU A 190 15.64 -14.01 -1.87
C GLU A 190 15.00 -13.28 -3.07
N GLU A 191 13.81 -13.74 -3.51
CA GLU A 191 13.06 -13.09 -4.57
C GLU A 191 12.38 -11.81 -4.07
N TRP A 192 11.98 -11.77 -2.80
CA TRP A 192 11.50 -10.54 -2.16
C TRP A 192 12.62 -9.48 -2.06
N GLU A 193 13.83 -9.88 -1.72
CA GLU A 193 14.98 -8.97 -1.73
C GLU A 193 15.31 -8.49 -3.14
N THR A 194 15.20 -9.36 -4.14
CA THR A 194 15.39 -9.00 -5.57
C THR A 194 14.34 -7.99 -5.99
N PHE A 195 13.07 -8.20 -5.64
CA PHE A 195 12.00 -7.24 -5.91
C PHE A 195 12.30 -5.84 -5.33
N HIS A 196 12.79 -5.75 -4.10
CA HIS A 196 13.17 -4.46 -3.50
C HIS A 196 14.30 -3.77 -4.28
N LYS A 197 15.29 -4.54 -4.78
CA LYS A 197 16.38 -4.00 -5.62
C LYS A 197 15.84 -3.47 -6.95
N ASP A 198 14.89 -4.19 -7.56
CA ASP A 198 14.28 -3.79 -8.82
C ASP A 198 13.44 -2.53 -8.67
N VAL A 199 12.62 -2.43 -7.62
CA VAL A 199 11.88 -1.20 -7.29
C VAL A 199 12.86 -0.03 -7.05
N LYS A 200 13.95 -0.24 -6.32
CA LYS A 200 14.98 0.80 -6.11
C LYS A 200 15.59 1.29 -7.41
N ASN A 201 15.83 0.39 -8.36
CA ASN A 201 16.35 0.75 -9.68
C ASN A 201 15.31 1.52 -10.49
N ALA A 202 14.05 1.09 -10.48
CA ALA A 202 12.94 1.79 -11.14
C ALA A 202 12.74 3.21 -10.58
N ILE A 203 12.80 3.41 -9.26
CA ILE A 203 12.76 4.75 -8.64
C ILE A 203 13.89 5.66 -9.17
N ARG A 204 15.09 5.12 -9.34
CA ARG A 204 16.22 5.91 -9.90
C ARG A 204 15.99 6.35 -11.34
N ILE A 205 15.25 5.56 -12.11
CA ILE A 205 14.89 5.90 -13.51
C ILE A 205 13.83 7.00 -13.50
N LEU A 206 12.80 6.90 -12.66
CA LEU A 206 11.72 7.90 -12.56
C LEU A 206 12.18 9.27 -12.05
N LYS A 207 13.29 9.33 -11.30
CA LYS A 207 13.85 10.59 -10.74
C LYS A 207 14.86 11.28 -11.62
N LYS A 208 15.16 10.74 -12.83
CA LYS A 208 16.06 11.36 -13.82
C LYS A 208 15.32 12.29 -14.74
#